data_07489a27e6bbef39496fbfbec7777072
#
_entry.id   07489a27e6bbef39496fbfbec7777072
#
_cell.length_a   1.000
_cell.length_b   1.000
_cell.length_c   1.000
_cell.angle_alpha   90.00
_cell.angle_beta   90.00
_cell.angle_gamma   90.00
#
_symmetry.space_group_name_H-M   'P 1'
#
loop_
_entity.id
_entity.type
_entity.pdbx_description
1 polymer ?
#
loop_
_entity_poly.entity_id
_entity_poly.type
_entity_poly.pdbx_seq_one_letter_code
_entity_poly.pdbx_strand_id
1 'polypeptide(L)'
;MLIVAREEVVAALLGLMVELRGLQPRFLGREESVEDAIVHEAFEAVVIDCDYPNCEHLMDTIRDAGALPILFSPFRMQAEVKEVAARHGIRSFTLPTDPDTFGRMLEA
;
A
#
# COMPACT_ATOMS: atom_id res chain seq x y z
N MET A 1 3.47 -4.55 8.11
CA MET A 1 3.04 -3.72 6.97
C MET A 1 1.85 -4.37 6.29
N LEU A 2 0.74 -3.67 6.20
CA LEU A 2 -0.47 -4.19 5.55
C LEU A 2 -0.38 -3.99 4.04
N ILE A 3 -0.77 -5.03 3.29
CA ILE A 3 -0.79 -5.00 1.83
C ILE A 3 -2.24 -5.13 1.36
N VAL A 4 -2.72 -4.13 0.64
CA VAL A 4 -4.08 -4.07 0.12
C VAL A 4 -4.00 -4.08 -1.41
N ALA A 5 -4.10 -5.26 -2.00
CA ALA A 5 -4.00 -5.46 -3.44
C ALA A 5 -5.21 -6.24 -3.95
N ARG A 6 -5.65 -5.91 -5.17
CA ARG A 6 -6.80 -6.58 -5.78
C ARG A 6 -6.46 -7.97 -6.28
N GLU A 7 -5.21 -8.24 -6.62
CA GLU A 7 -4.78 -9.51 -7.19
C GLU A 7 -3.78 -10.22 -6.29
N GLU A 8 -3.98 -11.52 -6.12
CA GLU A 8 -3.14 -12.33 -5.25
C GLU A 8 -1.67 -12.36 -5.70
N VAL A 9 -1.42 -12.41 -6.99
CA VAL A 9 -0.05 -12.42 -7.53
C VAL A 9 0.68 -11.11 -7.18
N VAL A 10 0.00 -10.00 -7.31
CA VAL A 10 0.55 -8.68 -6.96
C VAL A 10 0.80 -8.59 -5.46
N ALA A 11 -0.14 -9.06 -4.65
CA ALA A 11 0.03 -9.10 -3.20
C ALA A 11 1.25 -9.95 -2.80
N ALA A 12 1.43 -11.11 -3.43
CA ALA A 12 2.56 -11.98 -3.16
C ALA A 12 3.89 -11.32 -3.51
N LEU A 13 3.96 -10.63 -4.65
CA LEU A 13 5.16 -9.89 -5.05
C LEU A 13 5.51 -8.80 -4.05
N LEU A 14 4.52 -8.00 -3.65
CA LEU A 14 4.71 -6.96 -2.65
C LEU A 14 5.12 -7.53 -1.29
N GLY A 15 4.53 -8.66 -0.90
CA GLY A 15 4.90 -9.35 0.32
C GLY A 15 6.36 -9.78 0.32
N LEU A 16 6.84 -10.30 -0.80
CA LEU A 16 8.24 -10.66 -0.96
C LEU A 16 9.16 -9.45 -0.81
N MET A 17 8.79 -8.33 -1.44
CA MET A 17 9.56 -7.08 -1.33
C MET A 17 9.62 -6.56 0.10
N VAL A 18 8.52 -6.65 0.83
CA VAL A 18 8.45 -6.28 2.25
C VAL A 18 9.40 -7.16 3.08
N GLU A 19 9.37 -8.47 2.85
CA GLU A 19 10.26 -9.42 3.54
C GLU A 19 11.74 -9.15 3.25
N LEU A 20 12.07 -8.78 2.01
CA LEU A 20 13.45 -8.45 1.63
C LEU A 20 13.97 -7.22 2.37
N ARG A 21 13.08 -6.38 2.89
CA ARG A 21 13.46 -5.22 3.71
C ARG A 21 13.42 -5.52 5.21
N GLY A 22 13.25 -6.79 5.59
CA GLY A 22 13.24 -7.19 6.98
C GLY A 22 11.94 -6.92 7.73
N LEU A 23 10.86 -6.64 7.00
CA LEU A 23 9.55 -6.39 7.58
C LEU A 23 8.64 -7.59 7.36
N GLN A 24 7.55 -7.65 8.10
CA GLN A 24 6.57 -8.72 7.96
C GLN A 24 5.36 -8.24 7.17
N PRO A 25 5.01 -8.91 6.07
CA PRO A 25 3.79 -8.58 5.35
C PRO A 25 2.56 -9.12 6.06
N ARG A 26 1.47 -8.37 6.05
CA ARG A 26 0.17 -8.78 6.53
C ARG A 26 -0.82 -8.61 5.39
N PHE A 27 -1.53 -9.66 5.05
CA PHE A 27 -2.50 -9.64 3.96
C PHE A 27 -3.91 -9.59 4.54
N LEU A 28 -4.83 -8.94 3.82
CA LEU A 28 -6.24 -8.94 4.21
C LEU A 28 -6.83 -10.35 4.08
N GLY A 29 -7.62 -10.76 5.06
CA GLY A 29 -8.43 -11.96 4.96
C GLY A 29 -9.56 -11.78 3.94
N ARG A 30 -10.17 -12.89 3.50
CA ARG A 30 -11.21 -12.87 2.46
C ARG A 30 -12.39 -11.99 2.80
N GLU A 31 -12.80 -11.96 4.05
CA GLU A 31 -13.95 -11.19 4.52
C GLU A 31 -13.54 -10.00 5.39
N GLU A 32 -12.25 -9.72 5.45
CA GLU A 32 -11.72 -8.63 6.26
C GLU A 32 -11.69 -7.34 5.45
N SER A 33 -12.21 -6.26 6.03
CA SER A 33 -12.07 -4.93 5.43
C SER A 33 -10.79 -4.25 5.89
N VAL A 34 -10.35 -3.24 5.14
CA VAL A 34 -9.20 -2.43 5.53
C VAL A 34 -9.47 -1.74 6.86
N GLU A 35 -10.67 -1.22 7.05
CA GLU A 35 -11.07 -0.55 8.28
C GLU A 35 -10.96 -1.49 9.49
N ASP A 36 -11.43 -2.74 9.34
CA ASP A 36 -11.35 -3.72 10.41
C ASP A 36 -9.90 -4.06 10.76
N ALA A 37 -9.05 -4.23 9.75
CA ALA A 37 -7.64 -4.53 9.97
C ALA A 37 -6.94 -3.40 10.74
N ILE A 38 -7.21 -2.16 10.36
CA ILE A 38 -6.59 -0.99 11.00
C ILE A 38 -7.04 -0.82 12.44
N VAL A 39 -8.29 -1.18 12.74
CA VAL A 39 -8.84 -1.10 14.10
C VAL A 39 -8.22 -2.16 15.01
N HIS A 40 -7.99 -3.37 14.49
CA HIS A 40 -7.51 -4.50 15.29
C HIS A 40 -5.99 -4.58 15.41
N GLU A 41 -5.26 -4.01 14.47
CA GLU A 41 -3.79 -4.02 14.48
C GLU A 41 -3.23 -2.63 14.18
N ALA A 42 -2.12 -2.29 14.84
CA ALA A 42 -1.39 -1.07 14.52
C ALA A 42 -0.39 -1.37 13.39
N PHE A 43 -0.43 -0.56 12.33
CA PHE A 43 0.50 -0.68 11.21
C PHE A 43 1.32 0.60 11.06
N GLU A 44 2.61 0.46 10.76
CA GLU A 44 3.44 1.62 10.45
C GLU A 44 3.15 2.13 9.04
N ALA A 45 2.87 1.21 8.11
CA ALA A 45 2.59 1.54 6.72
C ALA A 45 1.57 0.60 6.13
N VAL A 46 0.80 1.11 5.16
CA VAL A 46 -0.18 0.34 4.39
C VAL A 46 0.04 0.63 2.91
N VAL A 47 0.32 -0.41 2.14
CA VAL A 47 0.44 -0.31 0.68
C VAL A 47 -0.93 -0.61 0.08
N ILE A 48 -1.46 0.32 -0.70
CA ILE A 48 -2.81 0.19 -1.26
C ILE A 48 -2.82 0.40 -2.77
N ASP A 49 -3.54 -0.50 -3.47
CA ASP A 49 -3.75 -0.44 -4.91
C ASP A 49 -4.60 0.78 -5.27
N CYS A 50 -4.13 1.57 -6.24
CA CYS A 50 -4.85 2.75 -6.74
C CYS A 50 -6.25 2.42 -7.25
N ASP A 51 -6.45 1.21 -7.75
CA ASP A 51 -7.73 0.76 -8.29
C ASP A 51 -8.59 0.00 -7.27
N TYR A 52 -8.16 -0.05 -6.01
CA TYR A 52 -8.94 -0.68 -4.96
C TYR A 52 -10.21 0.15 -4.71
N PRO A 53 -11.39 -0.49 -4.51
CA PRO A 53 -12.63 0.24 -4.27
C PRO A 53 -12.51 1.20 -3.09
N ASN A 54 -12.95 2.45 -3.29
CA ASN A 54 -12.88 3.52 -2.29
C ASN A 54 -11.44 3.86 -1.85
N CYS A 55 -10.47 3.66 -2.73
CA CYS A 55 -9.06 3.88 -2.43
C CYS A 55 -8.79 5.24 -1.78
N GLU A 56 -9.35 6.32 -2.33
CA GLU A 56 -9.10 7.67 -1.80
C GLU A 56 -9.64 7.84 -0.38
N HIS A 57 -10.81 7.31 -0.09
CA HIS A 57 -11.37 7.32 1.26
C HIS A 57 -10.52 6.47 2.21
N LEU A 58 -10.07 5.30 1.75
CA LEU A 58 -9.24 4.41 2.56
C LEU A 58 -7.88 5.04 2.89
N MET A 59 -7.29 5.82 1.98
CA MET A 59 -6.05 6.53 2.26
C MET A 59 -6.21 7.50 3.43
N ASP A 60 -7.32 8.22 3.46
CA ASP A 60 -7.61 9.12 4.58
C ASP A 60 -7.80 8.36 5.89
N THR A 61 -8.53 7.25 5.84
CA THR A 61 -8.75 6.38 7.00
C THR A 61 -7.43 5.81 7.54
N ILE A 62 -6.55 5.38 6.66
CA ILE A 62 -5.22 4.87 7.01
C ILE A 62 -4.40 5.94 7.71
N ARG A 63 -4.41 7.15 7.15
CA ARG A 63 -3.67 8.28 7.69
C ARG A 63 -4.20 8.67 9.08
N ASP A 64 -5.51 8.72 9.23
CA ASP A 64 -6.16 9.06 10.51
C ASP A 64 -5.84 8.03 11.59
N ALA A 65 -5.57 6.79 11.21
CA ALA A 65 -5.14 5.74 12.14
C ALA A 65 -3.65 5.82 12.50
N GLY A 66 -2.93 6.77 11.95
CA GLY A 66 -1.51 6.97 12.25
C GLY A 66 -0.56 6.15 11.39
N ALA A 67 -1.06 5.48 10.35
CA ALA A 67 -0.22 4.71 9.42
C ALA A 67 0.16 5.55 8.21
N LEU A 68 1.28 5.20 7.58
CA LEU A 68 1.72 5.83 6.34
C LEU A 68 1.08 5.12 5.14
N PRO A 69 0.18 5.78 4.39
CA PRO A 69 -0.35 5.17 3.17
C PRO A 69 0.65 5.31 2.02
N ILE A 70 0.80 4.24 1.24
CA ILE A 70 1.65 4.22 0.06
C ILE A 70 0.80 3.70 -1.09
N LEU A 71 0.65 4.51 -2.14
CA LEU A 71 -0.18 4.18 -3.29
C LEU A 71 0.64 3.43 -4.34
N PHE A 72 0.08 2.41 -4.95
CA PHE A 72 0.72 1.75 -6.07
C PHE A 72 -0.31 1.38 -7.14
N SER A 73 0.19 1.06 -8.33
CA SER A 73 -0.61 0.43 -9.37
C SER A 73 0.24 -0.52 -10.20
N PRO A 74 -0.24 -1.74 -10.46
CA PRO A 74 0.44 -2.64 -11.39
C PRO A 74 0.06 -2.37 -12.85
N PHE A 75 -0.99 -1.59 -13.12
CA PHE A 75 -1.54 -1.44 -14.46
C PHE A 75 -1.55 -0.02 -15.01
N ARG A 76 -1.55 0.99 -14.13
CA ARG A 76 -1.60 2.39 -14.55
C ARG A 76 -0.22 2.93 -14.86
N MET A 77 -0.16 3.97 -15.70
CA MET A 77 1.08 4.68 -15.96
C MET A 77 1.53 5.42 -14.70
N GLN A 78 2.85 5.52 -14.53
CA GLN A 78 3.45 6.18 -13.37
C GLN A 78 2.93 7.61 -13.15
N ALA A 79 2.74 8.37 -14.22
CA ALA A 79 2.25 9.74 -14.13
C ALA A 79 0.85 9.81 -13.51
N GLU A 80 -0.04 8.87 -13.84
CA GLU A 80 -1.40 8.81 -13.30
C GLU A 80 -1.37 8.52 -11.80
N VAL A 81 -0.56 7.57 -11.38
CA VAL A 81 -0.43 7.20 -9.97
C VAL A 81 0.15 8.34 -9.16
N LYS A 82 1.18 9.02 -9.70
CA LYS A 82 1.79 10.18 -9.06
C LYS A 82 0.80 11.33 -8.89
N GLU A 83 -0.07 11.55 -9.87
CA GLU A 83 -1.08 12.60 -9.79
C GLU A 83 -2.05 12.36 -8.65
N VAL A 84 -2.57 11.14 -8.53
CA VAL A 84 -3.48 10.78 -7.43
C VAL A 84 -2.76 10.90 -6.08
N ALA A 85 -1.56 10.38 -5.98
CA ALA A 85 -0.77 10.47 -4.77
C ALA A 85 -0.49 11.90 -4.35
N ALA A 86 -0.17 12.77 -5.31
CA ALA A 86 0.10 14.18 -5.05
C ALA A 86 -1.13 14.92 -4.49
N ARG A 87 -2.33 14.59 -4.97
CA ARG A 87 -3.56 15.18 -4.44
C ARG A 87 -3.78 14.87 -2.96
N HIS A 88 -3.26 13.72 -2.50
CA HIS A 88 -3.39 13.30 -1.11
C HIS A 88 -2.11 13.50 -0.30
N GLY A 89 -1.04 13.99 -0.93
CA GLY A 89 0.24 14.22 -0.25
C GLY A 89 0.92 12.94 0.21
N ILE A 90 0.78 11.84 -0.52
CA ILE A 90 1.34 10.54 -0.18
C ILE A 90 2.36 10.07 -1.20
N ARG A 91 3.12 9.05 -0.83
CA ARG A 91 4.11 8.43 -1.70
C ARG A 91 3.46 7.42 -2.62
N SER A 92 4.07 7.19 -3.78
CA SER A 92 3.53 6.25 -4.76
C SER A 92 4.65 5.53 -5.52
N PHE A 93 4.32 4.38 -6.09
CA PHE A 93 5.18 3.67 -7.02
C PHE A 93 4.34 2.88 -8.01
N THR A 94 4.96 2.41 -9.07
CA THR A 94 4.35 1.50 -10.04
C THR A 94 5.20 0.26 -10.17
N LEU A 95 4.60 -0.85 -10.55
CA LEU A 95 5.32 -2.08 -10.81
C LEU A 95 5.72 -2.15 -12.28
N PRO A 96 6.88 -2.71 -12.62
CA PRO A 96 7.87 -3.24 -11.69
C PRO A 96 8.66 -2.15 -10.97
N THR A 97 9.09 -2.43 -9.75
CA THR A 97 10.00 -1.57 -9.01
C THR A 97 11.05 -2.44 -8.32
N ASP A 98 12.22 -1.87 -8.01
CA ASP A 98 13.27 -2.62 -7.32
C ASP A 98 13.13 -2.52 -5.81
N PRO A 99 13.69 -3.49 -5.04
CA PRO A 99 13.58 -3.48 -3.58
C PRO A 99 14.18 -2.24 -2.90
N ASP A 100 15.24 -1.67 -3.46
CA ASP A 100 15.88 -0.48 -2.88
C ASP A 100 14.98 0.74 -3.01
N THR A 101 14.37 0.94 -4.17
CA THR A 101 13.40 2.02 -4.40
C THR A 101 12.20 1.85 -3.46
N PHE A 102 11.69 0.64 -3.36
CA PHE A 102 10.57 0.34 -2.46
C PHE A 102 10.96 0.62 -1.00
N GLY A 103 12.15 0.19 -0.59
CA GLY A 103 12.63 0.41 0.77
C GLY A 103 12.74 1.88 1.14
N ARG A 104 13.19 2.72 0.20
CA ARG A 104 13.29 4.17 0.44
C ARG A 104 11.93 4.82 0.68
N MET A 105 10.87 4.27 0.10
CA MET A 105 9.50 4.78 0.33
C MET A 105 9.01 4.50 1.75
N LEU A 106 9.57 3.48 2.41
CA LEU A 106 9.22 3.13 3.78
C LEU A 106 9.94 3.99 4.81
N GLU A 107 10.98 4.70 4.40
CA GLU A 107 11.70 5.62 5.27
C GLU A 107 10.89 6.91 5.48
N ALA A 108 10.76 7.31 6.69
CA ALA A 108 9.97 8.49 7.06
C ALA A 108 10.66 9.78 6.62
#